data_7a82a201d1ea6446ff23899ca8a0f4e1
#
_entry.id   7a82a201d1ea6446ff23899ca8a0f4e1
#
_cell.length_a   1.000
_cell.length_b   1.000
_cell.length_c   1.000
_cell.angle_alpha   90.00
_cell.angle_beta   90.00
_cell.angle_gamma   90.00
#
_symmetry.space_group_name_H-M   'P 1'
#
loop_
_entity.id
_entity.type
_entity.pdbx_description
1 polymer ?
#
loop_
_entity_poly.entity_id
_entity_poly.type
_entity_poly.pdbx_seq_one_letter_code
_entity_poly.pdbx_strand_id
1 'polypeptide(L)'
;MTGLNGVPRFEDPACGCCGSDSDRATGCFCGVDDLLRVIRRRYSLAVMNVLHSKGTARYHDVSAVLPAMSSSTLSETLRALEAARLLVRQQEGLDRPVTRYALTGAGIRLLNRLRELLDEVE
;
A
#
# COMPACT_ATOMS: atom_id res chain seq x y z
N MET A 1 7.07 19.08 5.15
CA MET A 1 6.68 18.50 4.50
C MET A 1 5.93 17.43 4.77
N THR A 2 5.00 17.57 4.57
CA THR A 2 4.01 16.67 4.91
C THR A 2 3.81 15.58 3.95
N GLY A 3 4.38 15.68 2.81
CA GLY A 3 4.19 14.65 1.82
C GLY A 3 4.72 13.31 2.22
N LEU A 4 5.45 13.26 3.31
CA LEU A 4 5.99 12.01 3.74
C LEU A 4 5.09 11.25 4.66
N ASN A 5 3.98 11.82 5.03
CA ASN A 5 3.05 11.12 5.88
C ASN A 5 2.54 9.89 5.15
N GLY A 6 2.57 8.78 5.80
CA GLY A 6 2.09 7.56 5.20
C GLY A 6 3.12 6.80 4.40
N VAL A 7 4.31 7.35 4.24
CA VAL A 7 5.36 6.68 3.51
C VAL A 7 6.33 6.07 4.51
N PRO A 8 6.81 4.86 4.25
CA PRO A 8 7.80 4.25 5.15
C PRO A 8 9.00 5.17 5.30
N ARG A 9 9.55 5.19 6.49
CA ARG A 9 10.63 6.08 6.72
C ARG A 9 11.92 5.50 6.27
N PHE A 10 12.61 6.22 5.43
CA PHE A 10 13.91 5.77 4.99
C PHE A 10 14.97 6.10 6.03
N GLU A 11 14.65 6.99 6.92
CA GLU A 11 15.61 7.35 7.93
C GLU A 11 15.40 6.61 9.22
N ASP A 12 14.83 5.45 9.17
CA ASP A 12 14.63 4.65 10.36
C ASP A 12 15.96 4.26 10.95
N PRO A 13 16.25 4.67 12.19
CA PRO A 13 17.54 4.38 12.77
C PRO A 13 17.75 2.91 13.06
N ALA A 14 16.70 2.11 13.02
CA ALA A 14 16.83 0.70 13.29
C ALA A 14 17.36 -0.09 12.12
N CYS A 15 17.66 0.58 11.01
CA CYS A 15 18.16 -0.12 9.86
C CYS A 15 19.53 -0.72 10.16
N GLY A 16 19.63 -2.01 10.10
CA GLY A 16 20.89 -2.68 10.39
C GLY A 16 21.83 -2.73 9.21
N CYS A 17 21.34 -2.53 8.00
CA CYS A 17 22.19 -2.66 6.85
C CYS A 17 22.98 -1.40 6.55
N CYS A 18 22.51 -0.25 7.01
CA CYS A 18 23.18 0.98 6.70
C CYS A 18 24.37 1.27 7.57
N GLY A 19 24.27 0.98 8.80
CA GLY A 19 25.36 1.20 9.73
C GLY A 19 25.50 2.61 10.21
N SER A 20 25.58 3.57 9.34
CA SER A 20 25.78 4.95 9.74
C SER A 20 24.87 5.86 8.97
N ASP A 21 24.73 7.08 9.46
CA ASP A 21 23.88 8.04 8.83
C ASP A 21 24.33 8.43 7.44
N SER A 22 25.61 8.43 7.22
CA SER A 22 26.11 8.85 5.92
C SER A 22 25.67 7.88 4.83
N ASP A 23 25.47 6.63 5.19
CA ASP A 23 25.04 5.67 4.20
C ASP A 23 23.61 5.90 3.75
N ARG A 24 22.81 6.48 4.65
CA ARG A 24 21.46 6.73 4.24
C ARG A 24 21.39 7.74 3.13
N ALA A 25 22.27 8.70 3.12
CA ALA A 25 22.25 9.70 2.10
C ALA A 25 22.53 9.13 0.75
N THR A 26 23.21 7.99 0.70
CA THR A 26 23.56 7.40 -0.56
C THR A 26 22.59 6.33 -1.01
N GLY A 27 21.50 6.19 -0.28
CA GLY A 27 20.48 5.31 -0.81
C GLY A 27 20.27 4.01 -0.12
N CYS A 28 20.12 4.02 1.17
CA CYS A 28 19.73 2.81 1.86
C CYS A 28 18.31 2.44 1.45
N PHE A 29 18.09 1.18 1.14
CA PHE A 29 16.79 0.71 0.72
C PHE A 29 16.02 -0.03 1.80
N CYS A 30 16.41 0.12 3.05
CA CYS A 30 15.74 -0.62 4.11
C CYS A 30 14.25 -0.30 4.22
N GLY A 31 13.89 0.98 4.11
CA GLY A 31 12.49 1.35 4.12
C GLY A 31 11.76 0.85 2.89
N VAL A 32 12.45 0.84 1.77
CA VAL A 32 11.88 0.33 0.53
C VAL A 32 11.69 -1.18 0.63
N ASP A 33 12.59 -1.85 1.31
CA ASP A 33 12.48 -3.30 1.45
C ASP A 33 11.19 -3.70 2.16
N ASP A 34 10.83 -2.97 3.21
CA ASP A 34 9.58 -3.24 3.88
C ASP A 34 8.40 -3.01 2.97
N LEU A 35 8.45 -1.95 2.19
CA LEU A 35 7.40 -1.66 1.24
C LEU A 35 7.30 -2.76 0.19
N LEU A 36 8.44 -3.22 -0.30
CA LEU A 36 8.44 -4.27 -1.31
C LEU A 36 7.87 -5.57 -0.79
N ARG A 37 8.07 -5.86 0.50
CA ARG A 37 7.47 -7.05 1.07
C ARG A 37 5.97 -7.04 0.97
N VAL A 38 5.39 -5.86 1.13
CA VAL A 38 3.95 -5.73 1.07
C VAL A 38 3.46 -5.81 -0.36
N ILE A 39 4.07 -5.06 -1.27
CA ILE A 39 3.54 -4.98 -2.62
C ILE A 39 3.83 -6.22 -3.43
N ARG A 40 4.80 -7.03 -3.03
CA ARG A 40 5.06 -8.26 -3.77
C ARG A 40 4.13 -9.39 -3.37
N ARG A 41 3.31 -9.20 -2.35
CA ARG A 41 2.32 -10.21 -2.03
C ARG A 41 1.41 -10.38 -3.24
N ARG A 42 0.95 -11.59 -3.42
CA ARG A 42 0.32 -11.98 -4.66
C ARG A 42 -0.77 -11.06 -5.15
N TYR A 43 -1.59 -10.54 -4.32
CA TYR A 43 -2.73 -9.76 -4.78
C TYR A 43 -2.67 -8.30 -4.36
N SER A 44 -1.55 -7.84 -3.83
CA SER A 44 -1.49 -6.47 -3.32
C SER A 44 -1.76 -5.44 -4.39
N LEU A 45 -1.08 -5.56 -5.51
CA LEU A 45 -1.24 -4.58 -6.58
C LEU A 45 -2.61 -4.68 -7.22
N ALA A 46 -3.17 -5.89 -7.30
CA ALA A 46 -4.51 -6.06 -7.84
C ALA A 46 -5.54 -5.34 -6.96
N VAL A 47 -5.42 -5.49 -5.65
CA VAL A 47 -6.31 -4.82 -4.72
C VAL A 47 -6.17 -3.31 -4.84
N MET A 48 -4.93 -2.82 -4.89
CA MET A 48 -4.70 -1.39 -5.04
C MET A 48 -5.31 -0.86 -6.33
N ASN A 49 -5.19 -1.61 -7.40
CA ASN A 49 -5.74 -1.18 -8.68
C ASN A 49 -7.27 -1.09 -8.62
N VAL A 50 -7.91 -2.05 -7.98
CA VAL A 50 -9.36 -2.01 -7.83
C VAL A 50 -9.77 -0.77 -7.05
N LEU A 51 -9.07 -0.49 -5.95
CA LEU A 51 -9.41 0.66 -5.14
C LEU A 51 -9.15 1.96 -5.89
N HIS A 52 -8.09 1.99 -6.69
CA HIS A 52 -7.81 3.18 -7.47
C HIS A 52 -8.92 3.45 -8.49
N SER A 53 -9.40 2.39 -9.13
CA SER A 53 -10.45 2.53 -10.13
C SER A 53 -11.76 2.97 -9.53
N LYS A 54 -12.08 2.45 -8.35
CA LYS A 54 -13.37 2.75 -7.74
C LYS A 54 -13.35 3.97 -6.85
N GLY A 55 -12.19 4.43 -6.46
CA GLY A 55 -12.06 5.51 -5.50
C GLY A 55 -12.20 5.00 -4.08
N THR A 56 -13.35 4.49 -3.73
CA THR A 56 -13.56 3.80 -2.46
C THR A 56 -14.34 2.53 -2.75
N ALA A 57 -14.17 1.53 -1.92
CA ALA A 57 -14.87 0.27 -2.09
C ALA A 57 -15.00 -0.42 -0.76
N ARG A 58 -16.05 -1.23 -0.64
CA ARG A 58 -16.22 -2.05 0.54
C ARG A 58 -15.52 -3.37 0.30
N TYR A 59 -15.34 -4.12 1.38
CA TYR A 59 -14.73 -5.44 1.29
C TYR A 59 -15.44 -6.28 0.22
N HIS A 60 -16.75 -6.24 0.25
CA HIS A 60 -17.54 -7.05 -0.69
C HIS A 60 -17.28 -6.65 -2.13
N ASP A 61 -17.13 -5.36 -2.39
CA ASP A 61 -16.88 -4.88 -3.74
C ASP A 61 -15.54 -5.37 -4.27
N VAL A 62 -14.54 -5.36 -3.42
CA VAL A 62 -13.22 -5.84 -3.82
C VAL A 62 -13.25 -7.34 -4.03
N SER A 63 -13.94 -8.05 -3.15
CA SER A 63 -14.05 -9.49 -3.26
C SER A 63 -14.75 -9.91 -4.55
N ALA A 64 -15.74 -9.15 -4.96
CA ALA A 64 -16.47 -9.48 -6.18
C ALA A 64 -15.62 -9.34 -7.43
N VAL A 65 -14.69 -8.38 -7.42
CA VAL A 65 -13.82 -8.17 -8.57
C VAL A 65 -12.67 -9.18 -8.61
N LEU A 66 -12.30 -9.71 -7.46
CA LEU A 66 -11.16 -10.62 -7.37
C LEU A 66 -11.60 -11.95 -6.79
N PRO A 67 -12.38 -12.71 -7.54
CA PRO A 67 -12.98 -13.95 -6.99
C PRO A 67 -11.97 -15.04 -6.70
N ALA A 68 -10.77 -14.96 -7.26
CA ALA A 68 -9.75 -15.97 -7.00
C ALA A 68 -9.15 -15.85 -5.61
N MET A 69 -9.37 -14.73 -4.92
CA MET A 69 -8.84 -14.56 -3.57
C MET A 69 -9.79 -15.13 -2.56
N SER A 70 -9.24 -15.86 -1.62
CA SER A 70 -10.04 -16.30 -0.48
C SER A 70 -10.29 -15.10 0.44
N SER A 71 -11.28 -15.21 1.30
CA SER A 71 -11.59 -14.11 2.20
C SER A 71 -10.46 -13.86 3.18
N SER A 72 -9.78 -14.89 3.64
CA SER A 72 -8.67 -14.68 4.56
C SER A 72 -7.50 -14.02 3.86
N THR A 73 -7.24 -14.37 2.61
CA THR A 73 -6.17 -13.72 1.86
C THR A 73 -6.49 -12.25 1.62
N LEU A 74 -7.73 -11.95 1.28
CA LEU A 74 -8.13 -10.56 1.06
C LEU A 74 -8.01 -9.76 2.35
N SER A 75 -8.46 -10.32 3.47
CA SER A 75 -8.35 -9.63 4.75
C SER A 75 -6.90 -9.35 5.12
N GLU A 76 -6.03 -10.34 4.92
CA GLU A 76 -4.62 -10.15 5.22
C GLU A 76 -3.99 -9.11 4.31
N THR A 77 -4.35 -9.14 3.03
CA THR A 77 -3.82 -8.17 2.10
C THR A 77 -4.24 -6.75 2.45
N LEU A 78 -5.51 -6.58 2.81
CA LEU A 78 -6.00 -5.26 3.20
C LEU A 78 -5.30 -4.77 4.47
N ARG A 79 -5.08 -5.65 5.43
CA ARG A 79 -4.36 -5.25 6.64
C ARG A 79 -2.92 -4.89 6.36
N ALA A 80 -2.27 -5.66 5.49
CA ALA A 80 -0.89 -5.37 5.15
C ALA A 80 -0.75 -4.03 4.45
N LEU A 81 -1.67 -3.74 3.54
CA LEU A 81 -1.65 -2.45 2.85
C LEU A 81 -1.94 -1.30 3.80
N GLU A 82 -2.85 -1.52 4.73
CA GLU A 82 -3.16 -0.50 5.72
C GLU A 82 -1.97 -0.24 6.63
N ALA A 83 -1.30 -1.29 7.05
CA ALA A 83 -0.13 -1.15 7.91
C ALA A 83 1.00 -0.42 7.19
N ALA A 84 1.11 -0.60 5.89
CA ALA A 84 2.11 0.10 5.08
C ALA A 84 1.67 1.51 4.72
N ARG A 85 0.46 1.90 5.14
CA ARG A 85 -0.08 3.23 4.90
C ARG A 85 -0.32 3.52 3.43
N LEU A 86 -0.56 2.48 2.68
CA LEU A 86 -0.95 2.61 1.28
C LEU A 86 -2.46 2.65 1.14
N LEU A 87 -3.17 2.26 2.18
CA LEU A 87 -4.60 2.14 2.17
C LEU A 87 -5.15 2.64 3.49
N VAL A 88 -6.30 3.26 3.46
CA VAL A 88 -6.95 3.74 4.66
C VAL A 88 -8.33 3.12 4.73
N ARG A 89 -8.74 2.79 5.94
CA ARG A 89 -10.05 2.23 6.20
C ARG A 89 -10.89 3.31 6.83
N GLN A 90 -12.05 3.55 6.26
CA GLN A 90 -12.95 4.57 6.74
C GLN A 90 -14.28 3.94 7.11
N GLN A 91 -14.90 4.48 8.14
CA GLN A 91 -16.22 4.03 8.52
C GLN A 91 -17.19 5.18 8.35
N GLU A 92 -18.29 4.89 7.72
CA GLU A 92 -19.33 5.88 7.48
C GLU A 92 -20.65 5.38 8.03
N GLY A 93 -21.48 6.31 8.42
CA GLY A 93 -22.79 5.97 8.93
C GLY A 93 -22.83 6.01 10.45
N LEU A 94 -23.95 6.48 10.98
CA LEU A 94 -24.10 6.58 12.42
C LEU A 94 -24.71 5.33 13.01
N ASP A 95 -25.77 4.84 12.39
CA ASP A 95 -26.46 3.69 12.93
C ASP A 95 -25.83 2.38 12.51
N ARG A 96 -25.43 2.30 11.26
CA ARG A 96 -24.83 1.10 10.73
C ARG A 96 -23.55 1.48 10.02
N PRO A 97 -22.45 1.52 10.74
CA PRO A 97 -21.18 1.91 10.11
C PRO A 97 -20.81 0.96 8.99
N VAL A 98 -20.51 1.53 7.86
CA VAL A 98 -20.05 0.77 6.71
C VAL A 98 -18.56 1.06 6.54
N THR A 99 -17.77 0.01 6.47
CA THR A 99 -16.34 0.15 6.30
C THR A 99 -16.02 0.25 4.82
N ARG A 100 -15.29 1.30 4.46
CA ARG A 100 -14.83 1.49 3.11
C ARG A 100 -13.34 1.60 3.10
N TYR A 101 -12.76 1.13 2.03
CA TYR A 101 -11.32 1.19 1.84
C TYR A 101 -10.99 2.13 0.69
N ALA A 102 -9.92 2.88 0.85
CA ALA A 102 -9.47 3.80 -0.20
C ALA A 102 -7.95 3.85 -0.17
N LEU A 103 -7.35 4.12 -1.32
CA LEU A 103 -5.91 4.31 -1.35
C LEU A 103 -5.55 5.66 -0.73
N THR A 104 -4.43 5.69 -0.03
CA THR A 104 -3.88 6.96 0.42
C THR A 104 -3.19 7.64 -0.75
N GLY A 105 -2.80 8.91 -0.56
CA GLY A 105 -2.01 9.57 -1.59
C GLY A 105 -0.74 8.82 -1.91
N ALA A 106 -0.10 8.25 -0.89
CA ALA A 106 1.10 7.45 -1.12
C ALA A 106 0.79 6.22 -1.95
N GLY A 107 -0.34 5.57 -1.69
CA GLY A 107 -0.72 4.40 -2.48
C GLY A 107 -0.97 4.75 -3.93
N ILE A 108 -1.63 5.86 -4.18
CA ILE A 108 -1.91 6.29 -5.55
C ILE A 108 -0.61 6.61 -6.28
N ARG A 109 0.29 7.33 -5.62
CA ARG A 109 1.55 7.68 -6.25
C ARG A 109 2.39 6.45 -6.55
N LEU A 110 2.40 5.51 -5.62
CA LEU A 110 3.15 4.28 -5.84
C LEU A 110 2.60 3.52 -7.05
N LEU A 111 1.29 3.39 -7.12
CA LEU A 111 0.68 2.66 -8.22
C LEU A 111 0.99 3.33 -9.56
N ASN A 112 0.90 4.66 -9.60
CA ASN A 112 1.21 5.38 -10.83
C ASN A 112 2.66 5.21 -11.24
N ARG A 113 3.58 5.24 -10.29
CA ARG A 113 4.99 5.05 -10.60
C ARG A 113 5.26 3.65 -11.13
N LEU A 114 4.60 2.65 -10.57
CA LEU A 114 4.78 1.30 -11.04
C LEU A 114 4.25 1.13 -12.46
N ARG A 115 3.16 1.81 -12.78
CA ARG A 115 2.65 1.75 -14.15
C ARG A 115 3.63 2.39 -15.13
N GLU A 116 4.25 3.48 -14.73
CA GLU A 116 5.24 4.12 -15.57
C GLU A 116 6.43 3.20 -15.82
N LEU A 117 6.84 2.48 -14.79
CA LEU A 117 7.93 1.53 -14.95
C LEU A 117 7.58 0.42 -15.91
N LEU A 118 6.35 -0.06 -15.83
CA LEU A 118 5.92 -1.11 -16.76
C LEU A 118 5.94 -0.62 -18.19
N ASP A 119 5.52 0.61 -18.41
CA ASP A 119 5.53 1.16 -19.75
C ASP A 119 6.93 1.25 -20.30
N GLU A 120 7.90 1.58 -19.45
CA GLU A 120 9.27 1.68 -19.90
C GLU A 120 9.89 0.34 -20.21
N VAL A 121 9.49 -0.68 -19.44
CA VAL A 121 10.06 -1.99 -19.62
C VAL A 121 9.54 -2.65 -20.90
N GLU A 122 8.31 -2.39 -21.23
CA GLU A 122 7.73 -2.94 -22.42
C GLU A 122 8.11 -2.14 -23.65
#